data_2691d58c726dc1bbc3d617970408b4e6
#
_entry.id   2691d58c726dc1bbc3d617970408b4e6
#
_cell.length_a   1.000
_cell.length_b   1.000
_cell.length_c   1.000
_cell.angle_alpha   90.00
_cell.angle_beta   90.00
_cell.angle_gamma   90.00
#
_symmetry.space_group_name_H-M   'P 1'
#
loop_
_entity.id
_entity.type
_entity.pdbx_description
1 polymer ?
#
loop_
_entity_poly.entity_id
_entity_poly.type
_entity_poly.pdbx_seq_one_letter_code
_entity_poly.pdbx_strand_id
1 'polypeptide(L)'
;TTDVMAGNKRTKDEGLKYRANLANESGADLFIALHCNAAPDIRHREYIGSKSVTSYTGKGKKRRKVTRKVPQYRYWTSPNPAHGTETYIWAVGKNDAKVSAVNRHAEEYGEIDSTLTIELPDPSDPAEKARMLIYAQNFFKKSLSLADLVEKEFTASGRFSRGVKQRNHAGIWVLQATGMPSILVELGFITHEEEERYINSDKGQEEMVEDLVNAFSVYKQRVESRSINTTP
;
A
#
# COMPACT_ATOMS: atom_id res chain seq x y z
N THR A 1 11.91 -2.90 -8.41
CA THR A 1 11.15 -2.41 -9.58
C THR A 1 11.68 -1.05 -9.98
N THR A 2 12.11 -0.92 -11.21
CA THR A 2 12.49 0.36 -11.81
C THR A 2 11.31 0.89 -12.60
N ASP A 3 10.89 2.14 -12.33
CA ASP A 3 9.92 2.83 -13.17
C ASP A 3 10.59 3.28 -14.45
N VAL A 4 10.05 2.87 -15.58
CA VAL A 4 10.47 3.35 -16.91
C VAL A 4 9.41 4.32 -17.40
N MET A 5 9.63 5.62 -17.17
CA MET A 5 8.79 6.67 -17.70
C MET A 5 9.63 7.55 -18.63
N ALA A 6 9.17 7.74 -19.87
CA ALA A 6 9.84 8.61 -20.88
C ALA A 6 11.35 8.31 -21.07
N GLY A 7 11.75 7.04 -21.03
CA GLY A 7 13.13 6.63 -21.27
C GLY A 7 14.09 6.76 -20.07
N ASN A 8 13.65 7.33 -18.94
CA ASN A 8 14.48 7.47 -17.75
C ASN A 8 14.18 6.35 -16.74
N LYS A 9 15.22 5.61 -16.35
CA LYS A 9 15.14 4.65 -15.24
C LYS A 9 15.20 5.41 -13.93
N ARG A 10 14.16 5.26 -13.10
CA ARG A 10 14.12 5.79 -11.73
C ARG A 10 14.39 4.68 -10.73
N THR A 11 15.01 5.04 -9.60
CA THR A 11 15.07 4.15 -8.43
C THR A 11 13.65 3.96 -7.88
N LYS A 12 13.45 2.92 -7.04
CA LYS A 12 12.15 2.66 -6.42
C LYS A 12 11.64 3.87 -5.64
N ASP A 13 12.52 4.54 -4.89
CA ASP A 13 12.15 5.69 -4.04
C ASP A 13 11.81 6.92 -4.88
N GLU A 14 12.55 7.17 -5.95
CA GLU A 14 12.26 8.26 -6.91
C GLU A 14 10.94 8.01 -7.63
N GLY A 15 10.66 6.76 -8.02
CA GLY A 15 9.40 6.38 -8.65
C GLY A 15 8.19 6.58 -7.72
N LEU A 16 8.32 6.24 -6.43
CA LEU A 16 7.26 6.46 -5.45
C LEU A 16 7.00 7.95 -5.21
N LYS A 17 8.07 8.75 -5.08
CA LYS A 17 7.97 10.21 -4.93
C LYS A 17 7.30 10.85 -6.14
N TYR A 18 7.71 10.45 -7.33
CA TYR A 18 7.14 10.96 -8.56
C TYR A 18 5.64 10.71 -8.66
N ARG A 19 5.17 9.50 -8.34
CA ARG A 19 3.74 9.16 -8.38
C ARG A 19 2.92 10.00 -7.40
N ALA A 20 3.42 10.18 -6.18
CA ALA A 20 2.73 10.99 -5.18
C ALA A 20 2.71 12.48 -5.57
N ASN A 21 3.82 13.02 -6.09
CA ASN A 21 3.87 14.39 -6.57
C ASN A 21 2.91 14.60 -7.75
N LEU A 22 2.94 13.69 -8.75
CA LEU A 22 2.03 13.77 -9.89
C LEU A 22 0.56 13.73 -9.45
N ALA A 23 0.22 12.89 -8.48
CA ALA A 23 -1.13 12.85 -7.91
C ALA A 23 -1.51 14.17 -7.22
N ASN A 24 -0.60 14.72 -6.42
CA ASN A 24 -0.82 15.99 -5.74
C ASN A 24 -0.93 17.16 -6.74
N GLU A 25 -0.06 17.19 -7.75
CA GLU A 25 -0.05 18.21 -8.82
C GLU A 25 -1.25 18.12 -9.78
N SER A 26 -1.95 17.00 -9.83
CA SER A 26 -3.09 16.81 -10.74
C SER A 26 -4.40 17.44 -10.27
N GLY A 27 -4.48 17.92 -9.02
CA GLY A 27 -5.74 18.39 -8.41
C GLY A 27 -6.81 17.31 -8.26
N ALA A 28 -6.42 16.03 -8.28
CA ALA A 28 -7.35 14.91 -8.18
C ALA A 28 -8.01 14.82 -6.80
N ASP A 29 -9.30 14.50 -6.77
CA ASP A 29 -10.07 14.29 -5.53
C ASP A 29 -9.80 12.94 -4.86
N LEU A 30 -9.13 12.02 -5.56
CA LEU A 30 -8.95 10.64 -5.13
C LEU A 30 -7.72 10.01 -5.80
N PHE A 31 -6.97 9.22 -5.03
CA PHE A 31 -5.86 8.40 -5.53
C PHE A 31 -6.17 6.91 -5.36
N ILE A 32 -6.10 6.16 -6.45
CA ILE A 32 -6.24 4.70 -6.45
C ILE A 32 -4.98 4.08 -7.05
N ALA A 33 -4.29 3.25 -6.28
CA ALA A 33 -3.19 2.43 -6.76
C ALA A 33 -3.68 0.99 -6.98
N LEU A 34 -3.45 0.43 -8.16
CA LEU A 34 -3.75 -0.96 -8.48
C LEU A 34 -2.45 -1.77 -8.47
N HIS A 35 -2.46 -2.86 -7.72
CA HIS A 35 -1.32 -3.74 -7.52
C HIS A 35 -1.74 -5.20 -7.63
N CYS A 36 -0.75 -6.07 -7.85
CA CYS A 36 -0.87 -7.51 -7.65
C CYS A 36 0.06 -7.92 -6.52
N ASN A 37 -0.46 -8.65 -5.56
CA ASN A 37 0.26 -9.14 -4.41
C ASN A 37 1.14 -10.35 -4.77
N ALA A 38 2.11 -10.65 -3.93
CA ALA A 38 2.95 -11.83 -4.06
C ALA A 38 3.31 -12.37 -2.67
N ALA A 39 3.20 -13.68 -2.49
CA ALA A 39 3.63 -14.36 -1.28
C ALA A 39 4.79 -15.31 -1.62
N PRO A 40 5.95 -15.19 -0.96
CA PRO A 40 7.07 -16.09 -1.21
C PRO A 40 6.73 -17.51 -0.76
N ASP A 41 7.36 -18.49 -1.40
CA ASP A 41 7.26 -19.89 -0.99
C ASP A 41 7.55 -20.08 0.50
N ILE A 42 6.84 -21.01 1.10
CA ILE A 42 7.05 -21.42 2.49
C ILE A 42 8.33 -22.24 2.56
N ARG A 43 9.26 -21.79 3.38
CA ARG A 43 10.51 -22.51 3.63
C ARG A 43 10.35 -23.48 4.78
N HIS A 44 10.67 -24.73 4.53
CA HIS A 44 10.65 -25.82 5.50
C HIS A 44 12.08 -26.23 5.85
N ARG A 45 12.27 -26.74 7.07
CA ARG A 45 13.52 -27.39 7.48
C ARG A 45 13.21 -28.60 8.36
N GLU A 46 13.94 -29.66 8.14
CA GLU A 46 13.88 -30.87 8.95
C GLU A 46 15.27 -31.20 9.49
N TYR A 47 15.37 -31.51 10.76
CA TYR A 47 16.63 -31.97 11.34
C TYR A 47 16.91 -33.40 10.89
N ILE A 48 18.04 -33.63 10.21
CA ILE A 48 18.43 -34.95 9.65
C ILE A 48 19.60 -35.57 10.39
N GLY A 49 20.00 -35.00 11.52
CA GLY A 49 21.13 -35.51 12.32
C GLY A 49 22.20 -34.49 12.63
N SER A 50 23.33 -34.92 13.08
CA SER A 50 24.47 -34.03 13.34
C SER A 50 25.75 -34.56 12.72
N LYS A 51 26.57 -33.65 12.21
CA LYS A 51 27.90 -33.93 11.67
C LYS A 51 28.97 -33.46 12.65
N SER A 52 29.98 -34.34 12.91
CA SER A 52 31.15 -33.94 13.67
C SER A 52 32.07 -33.07 12.80
N VAL A 53 32.28 -31.83 13.20
CA VAL A 53 33.21 -30.91 12.54
C VAL A 53 34.41 -30.69 13.44
N THR A 54 35.59 -30.98 12.92
CA THR A 54 36.85 -30.74 13.62
C THR A 54 37.44 -29.42 13.15
N SER A 55 37.74 -28.56 14.09
CA SER A 55 38.48 -27.31 13.87
C SER A 55 39.72 -27.25 14.77
N TYR A 56 40.65 -26.40 14.42
CA TYR A 56 41.84 -26.19 15.22
C TYR A 56 41.85 -24.76 15.73
N THR A 57 41.97 -24.58 17.05
CA THR A 57 42.07 -23.27 17.70
C THR A 57 43.44 -23.06 18.30
N GLY A 58 43.91 -21.79 18.37
CA GLY A 58 45.24 -21.42 18.87
C GLY A 58 46.35 -21.37 17.79
N LYS A 59 47.46 -20.76 18.10
CA LYS A 59 48.64 -20.60 17.21
C LYS A 59 49.83 -21.37 17.73
N GLY A 60 50.72 -21.87 16.83
CA GLY A 60 51.96 -22.56 17.13
C GLY A 60 51.75 -23.78 18.03
N LYS A 61 52.60 -23.95 19.05
CA LYS A 61 52.55 -25.08 20.01
C LYS A 61 51.25 -25.15 20.85
N LYS A 62 50.41 -24.10 20.85
CA LYS A 62 49.13 -24.05 21.56
C LYS A 62 47.93 -24.44 20.67
N ARG A 63 48.19 -24.96 19.47
CA ARG A 63 47.15 -25.42 18.56
C ARG A 63 46.44 -26.64 19.13
N ARG A 64 45.12 -26.52 19.37
CA ARG A 64 44.26 -27.60 19.90
C ARG A 64 43.23 -28.02 18.88
N LYS A 65 43.03 -29.32 18.76
CA LYS A 65 41.93 -29.92 17.98
C LYS A 65 40.64 -29.81 18.79
N VAL A 66 39.61 -29.19 18.20
CA VAL A 66 38.30 -29.09 18.81
C VAL A 66 37.28 -29.75 17.86
N THR A 67 36.60 -30.77 18.34
CA THR A 67 35.54 -31.44 17.60
C THR A 67 34.20 -31.05 18.20
N ARG A 68 33.29 -30.54 17.37
CA ARG A 68 31.93 -30.18 17.76
C ARG A 68 30.89 -30.86 16.85
N LYS A 69 29.77 -31.26 17.42
CA LYS A 69 28.60 -31.71 16.63
C LYS A 69 27.89 -30.48 16.11
N VAL A 70 27.69 -30.43 14.79
CA VAL A 70 26.92 -29.37 14.10
C VAL A 70 25.65 -29.99 13.56
N PRO A 71 24.43 -29.45 13.90
CA PRO A 71 23.19 -29.99 13.38
C PRO A 71 23.16 -29.87 11.87
N GLN A 72 22.60 -30.86 11.22
CA GLN A 72 22.36 -30.89 9.79
C GLN A 72 20.83 -30.83 9.55
N TYR A 73 20.44 -30.02 8.56
CA TYR A 73 19.05 -29.86 8.19
C TYR A 73 18.88 -30.10 6.70
N ARG A 74 17.78 -30.74 6.34
CA ARG A 74 17.25 -30.75 4.98
C ARG A 74 16.33 -29.56 4.84
N TYR A 75 16.45 -28.81 3.73
CA TYR A 75 15.64 -27.64 3.41
C TYR A 75 14.87 -27.92 2.14
N TRP A 76 13.60 -27.49 2.11
CA TRP A 76 12.76 -27.49 0.90
C TRP A 76 11.76 -26.33 0.97
N THR A 77 11.14 -26.02 -0.15
CA THR A 77 10.07 -25.04 -0.24
C THR A 77 8.77 -25.70 -0.68
N SER A 78 7.65 -25.09 -0.32
CA SER A 78 6.33 -25.39 -0.87
C SER A 78 5.64 -24.11 -1.30
N PRO A 79 4.75 -24.17 -2.32
CA PRO A 79 3.97 -22.99 -2.72
C PRO A 79 3.21 -22.40 -1.55
N ASN A 80 3.13 -21.07 -1.52
CA ASN A 80 2.35 -20.36 -0.50
C ASN A 80 0.87 -20.35 -0.95
N PRO A 81 -0.07 -20.83 -0.13
CA PRO A 81 -1.48 -20.87 -0.48
C PRO A 81 -2.21 -19.51 -0.36
N ALA A 82 -1.49 -18.43 -0.11
CA ALA A 82 -2.09 -17.10 0.00
C ALA A 82 -2.76 -16.70 -1.32
N HIS A 83 -4.03 -16.30 -1.25
CA HIS A 83 -4.85 -15.86 -2.37
C HIS A 83 -5.89 -14.83 -1.89
N GLY A 84 -6.58 -14.19 -2.83
CA GLY A 84 -7.65 -13.24 -2.55
C GLY A 84 -7.25 -11.77 -2.70
N THR A 85 -8.26 -10.90 -2.70
CA THR A 85 -8.10 -9.45 -2.80
C THR A 85 -7.89 -8.83 -1.42
N GLU A 86 -7.19 -7.72 -1.35
CA GLU A 86 -7.10 -6.91 -0.14
C GLU A 86 -6.90 -5.43 -0.50
N THR A 87 -7.62 -4.55 0.17
CA THR A 87 -7.50 -3.12 -0.10
C THR A 87 -6.89 -2.40 1.11
N TYR A 88 -5.80 -1.68 0.85
CA TYR A 88 -5.08 -0.94 1.87
C TYR A 88 -5.49 0.53 1.90
N ILE A 89 -5.65 1.04 3.12
CA ILE A 89 -5.70 2.46 3.43
C ILE A 89 -4.47 2.84 4.26
N TRP A 90 -4.15 4.15 4.38
CA TRP A 90 -2.98 4.52 5.19
C TRP A 90 -3.18 4.19 6.67
N ALA A 91 -2.06 3.99 7.36
CA ALA A 91 -2.07 3.66 8.78
C ALA A 91 -2.32 4.89 9.64
N VAL A 92 -3.24 4.82 10.60
CA VAL A 92 -3.58 5.92 11.54
C VAL A 92 -2.35 6.42 12.30
N GLY A 93 -1.41 5.53 12.65
CA GLY A 93 -0.14 5.90 13.30
C GLY A 93 0.84 6.72 12.43
N LYS A 94 0.45 7.03 11.17
CA LYS A 94 1.25 7.82 10.21
C LYS A 94 0.56 9.13 9.80
N ASN A 95 -0.28 9.67 10.67
CA ASN A 95 -1.07 10.88 10.40
C ASN A 95 -0.20 12.10 10.08
N ASP A 96 0.96 12.27 10.73
CA ASP A 96 1.84 13.43 10.50
C ASP A 96 2.32 13.51 9.05
N ALA A 97 2.65 12.38 8.43
CA ALA A 97 3.02 12.34 7.01
C ALA A 97 1.84 12.70 6.10
N LYS A 98 0.62 12.26 6.43
CA LYS A 98 -0.60 12.60 5.69
C LYS A 98 -0.96 14.08 5.83
N VAL A 99 -0.88 14.62 7.04
CA VAL A 99 -1.09 16.05 7.32
C VAL A 99 -0.11 16.92 6.50
N SER A 100 1.17 16.56 6.47
CA SER A 100 2.16 17.25 5.65
C SER A 100 1.89 17.16 4.14
N ALA A 101 1.30 16.06 3.67
CA ALA A 101 0.90 15.91 2.26
C ALA A 101 -0.33 16.75 1.92
N VAL A 102 -1.31 16.84 2.83
CA VAL A 102 -2.50 17.70 2.69
C VAL A 102 -2.11 19.16 2.58
N ASN A 103 -1.15 19.61 3.41
CA ASN A 103 -0.65 20.98 3.33
C ASN A 103 -0.03 21.31 1.99
N ARG A 104 0.89 20.47 1.51
CA ARG A 104 1.52 20.70 0.20
C ARG A 104 0.48 20.74 -0.93
N HIS A 105 -0.53 19.90 -0.88
CA HIS A 105 -1.61 19.91 -1.87
C HIS A 105 -2.43 21.21 -1.80
N ALA A 106 -2.72 21.72 -0.62
CA ALA A 106 -3.42 23.00 -0.43
C ALA A 106 -2.57 24.19 -0.91
N GLU A 107 -1.25 24.15 -0.67
CA GLU A 107 -0.29 25.17 -1.14
C GLU A 107 -0.26 25.25 -2.67
N GLU A 108 -0.34 24.14 -3.37
CA GLU A 108 -0.13 24.06 -4.81
C GLU A 108 -1.42 24.39 -5.61
N TYR A 109 -2.60 24.12 -5.03
CA TYR A 109 -3.91 24.31 -5.68
C TYR A 109 -4.79 25.41 -5.08
N GLY A 110 -4.34 26.08 -4.01
CA GLY A 110 -5.00 27.25 -3.43
C GLY A 110 -5.03 28.49 -4.34
N GLU A 111 -4.30 28.47 -5.45
CA GLU A 111 -4.17 29.62 -6.37
C GLU A 111 -5.15 29.65 -7.56
N ILE A 112 -6.25 28.89 -7.52
CA ILE A 112 -7.20 28.87 -8.67
C ILE A 112 -8.08 30.11 -8.75
N ASP A 113 -8.16 30.93 -7.72
CA ASP A 113 -8.83 32.24 -7.78
C ASP A 113 -7.98 33.33 -7.11
N SER A 114 -7.38 34.18 -7.93
CA SER A 114 -6.54 35.30 -7.49
C SER A 114 -7.28 36.37 -6.67
N THR A 115 -8.56 36.17 -6.37
CA THR A 115 -9.38 37.05 -5.52
C THR A 115 -9.62 36.47 -4.12
N LEU A 116 -9.31 35.19 -3.88
CA LEU A 116 -9.38 34.57 -2.57
C LEU A 116 -7.96 34.26 -2.09
N THR A 117 -7.40 35.15 -1.28
CA THR A 117 -6.18 34.90 -0.52
C THR A 117 -6.49 33.79 0.49
N ILE A 118 -6.31 32.52 0.10
CA ILE A 118 -6.34 31.40 1.06
C ILE A 118 -5.00 31.45 1.78
N GLU A 119 -5.02 32.00 3.00
CA GLU A 119 -3.86 31.90 3.90
C GLU A 119 -3.59 30.41 4.16
N LEU A 120 -2.39 29.98 3.81
CA LEU A 120 -1.95 28.61 4.04
C LEU A 120 -1.94 28.31 5.54
N PRO A 121 -2.41 27.12 5.96
CA PRO A 121 -2.41 26.75 7.36
C PRO A 121 -0.99 26.75 7.94
N ASP A 122 -0.73 27.54 8.97
CA ASP A 122 0.54 27.51 9.69
C ASP A 122 0.61 26.25 10.58
N PRO A 123 1.50 25.29 10.29
CA PRO A 123 1.62 24.07 11.09
C PRO A 123 2.12 24.33 12.53
N SER A 124 2.60 25.52 12.82
CA SER A 124 2.96 25.95 14.18
C SER A 124 1.76 26.48 14.97
N ASP A 125 0.67 26.88 14.29
CA ASP A 125 -0.58 27.29 14.94
C ASP A 125 -1.38 26.04 15.37
N PRO A 126 -1.72 25.91 16.67
CA PRO A 126 -2.52 24.79 17.16
C PRO A 126 -3.91 24.68 16.52
N ALA A 127 -4.56 25.78 16.14
CA ALA A 127 -5.86 25.78 15.50
C ALA A 127 -5.76 25.25 14.05
N GLU A 128 -4.75 25.67 13.31
CA GLU A 128 -4.48 25.19 11.96
C GLU A 128 -4.09 23.72 11.96
N LYS A 129 -3.26 23.28 12.91
CA LYS A 129 -2.92 21.87 13.11
C LYS A 129 -4.16 21.02 13.40
N ALA A 130 -5.10 21.53 14.21
CA ALA A 130 -6.37 20.85 14.47
C ALA A 130 -7.22 20.73 13.20
N ARG A 131 -7.29 21.79 12.38
CA ARG A 131 -8.00 21.79 11.10
C ARG A 131 -7.44 20.74 10.14
N MET A 132 -6.12 20.64 10.02
CA MET A 132 -5.45 19.64 9.19
C MET A 132 -5.72 18.20 9.66
N LEU A 133 -5.76 17.97 10.97
CA LEU A 133 -6.13 16.67 11.52
C LEU A 133 -7.57 16.29 11.16
N ILE A 134 -8.49 17.25 11.14
CA ILE A 134 -9.88 17.03 10.71
C ILE A 134 -9.92 16.64 9.22
N TYR A 135 -9.17 17.31 8.35
CA TYR A 135 -9.05 16.94 6.94
C TYR A 135 -8.49 15.52 6.77
N ALA A 136 -7.40 15.20 7.48
CA ALA A 136 -6.82 13.85 7.45
C ALA A 136 -7.82 12.78 7.90
N GLN A 137 -8.61 13.06 8.96
CA GLN A 137 -9.67 12.16 9.41
C GLN A 137 -10.79 11.99 8.37
N ASN A 138 -11.19 13.07 7.69
CA ASN A 138 -12.18 13.00 6.63
C ASN A 138 -11.67 12.19 5.43
N PHE A 139 -10.41 12.37 5.05
CA PHE A 139 -9.79 11.57 4.00
C PHE A 139 -9.69 10.09 4.39
N PHE A 140 -9.39 9.80 5.66
CA PHE A 140 -9.42 8.44 6.19
C PHE A 140 -10.81 7.79 6.02
N LYS A 141 -11.88 8.49 6.44
CA LYS A 141 -13.25 8.00 6.32
C LYS A 141 -13.65 7.78 4.85
N LYS A 142 -13.26 8.69 3.96
CA LYS A 142 -13.49 8.57 2.52
C LYS A 142 -12.74 7.39 1.93
N SER A 143 -11.46 7.22 2.26
CA SER A 143 -10.64 6.07 1.83
C SER A 143 -11.21 4.74 2.34
N LEU A 144 -11.60 4.68 3.61
CA LEU A 144 -12.23 3.49 4.19
C LEU A 144 -13.55 3.14 3.49
N SER A 145 -14.38 4.15 3.21
CA SER A 145 -15.66 3.94 2.50
C SER A 145 -15.46 3.38 1.10
N LEU A 146 -14.49 3.88 0.34
CA LEU A 146 -14.18 3.34 -0.99
C LEU A 146 -13.57 1.95 -0.91
N ALA A 147 -12.61 1.73 -0.01
CA ALA A 147 -11.98 0.42 0.16
C ALA A 147 -13.00 -0.67 0.53
N ASP A 148 -13.95 -0.36 1.41
CA ASP A 148 -15.03 -1.28 1.79
C ASP A 148 -15.97 -1.59 0.61
N LEU A 149 -16.27 -0.62 -0.25
CA LEU A 149 -17.05 -0.83 -1.46
C LEU A 149 -16.30 -1.74 -2.45
N VAL A 150 -15.01 -1.50 -2.69
CA VAL A 150 -14.19 -2.34 -3.58
C VAL A 150 -14.18 -3.80 -3.11
N GLU A 151 -13.94 -4.04 -1.82
CA GLU A 151 -13.92 -5.41 -1.29
C GLU A 151 -15.31 -6.08 -1.32
N LYS A 152 -16.40 -5.30 -1.24
CA LYS A 152 -17.77 -5.79 -1.40
C LYS A 152 -18.06 -6.22 -2.84
N GLU A 153 -17.67 -5.42 -3.83
CA GLU A 153 -17.86 -5.78 -5.24
C GLU A 153 -17.07 -7.05 -5.57
N PHE A 154 -15.80 -7.15 -5.17
CA PHE A 154 -15.00 -8.37 -5.34
C PHE A 154 -15.64 -9.60 -4.67
N THR A 155 -16.26 -9.42 -3.52
CA THR A 155 -17.01 -10.51 -2.86
C THR A 155 -18.27 -10.87 -3.65
N ALA A 156 -18.98 -9.89 -4.17
CA ALA A 156 -20.20 -10.10 -4.95
C ALA A 156 -19.92 -10.81 -6.28
N SER A 157 -18.79 -10.55 -6.92
CA SER A 157 -18.31 -11.26 -8.12
C SER A 157 -17.74 -12.65 -7.82
N GLY A 158 -17.77 -13.09 -6.55
CA GLY A 158 -17.35 -14.43 -6.12
C GLY A 158 -15.87 -14.58 -5.78
N ARG A 159 -15.12 -13.48 -5.68
CA ARG A 159 -13.71 -13.49 -5.29
C ARG A 159 -13.55 -13.57 -3.78
N PHE A 160 -12.46 -14.20 -3.34
CA PHE A 160 -12.12 -14.25 -1.91
C PHE A 160 -11.55 -12.92 -1.44
N SER A 161 -12.36 -12.13 -0.73
CA SER A 161 -11.90 -10.88 -0.12
C SER A 161 -11.19 -11.14 1.21
N ARG A 162 -10.02 -10.56 1.37
CA ARG A 162 -9.27 -10.50 2.63
C ARG A 162 -9.55 -9.20 3.41
N GLY A 163 -10.43 -8.35 2.87
CA GLY A 163 -10.94 -7.14 3.46
C GLY A 163 -10.00 -5.95 3.43
N VAL A 164 -10.47 -4.87 4.06
CA VAL A 164 -9.71 -3.62 4.18
C VAL A 164 -8.64 -3.73 5.26
N LYS A 165 -7.43 -3.25 4.94
CA LYS A 165 -6.25 -3.39 5.81
C LYS A 165 -5.49 -2.09 6.00
N GLN A 166 -4.70 -2.06 7.08
CA GLN A 166 -3.71 -1.04 7.35
C GLN A 166 -2.35 -1.71 7.61
N ARG A 167 -1.28 -1.12 7.08
CA ARG A 167 0.09 -1.60 7.34
C ARG A 167 0.75 -0.72 8.41
N ASN A 168 0.34 -0.90 9.67
CA ASN A 168 0.73 -0.01 10.78
C ASN A 168 2.24 0.02 11.05
N HIS A 169 2.95 -1.09 10.92
CA HIS A 169 4.39 -1.20 11.23
C HIS A 169 5.30 -0.54 10.19
N ALA A 170 4.94 -0.59 8.91
CA ALA A 170 5.77 -0.07 7.82
C ALA A 170 5.13 1.11 7.06
N GLY A 171 3.79 1.21 7.09
CA GLY A 171 3.03 2.13 6.26
C GLY A 171 3.07 1.77 4.77
N ILE A 172 2.32 2.52 3.97
CA ILE A 172 2.39 2.51 2.51
C ILE A 172 2.64 3.95 2.08
N TRP A 173 3.85 4.22 1.62
CA TRP A 173 4.34 5.59 1.45
C TRP A 173 3.46 6.43 0.51
N VAL A 174 3.06 5.90 -0.64
CA VAL A 174 2.20 6.64 -1.59
C VAL A 174 0.86 7.04 -1.00
N LEU A 175 0.26 6.22 -0.12
CA LEU A 175 -0.99 6.55 0.55
C LEU A 175 -0.82 7.64 1.63
N GLN A 176 0.38 7.77 2.18
CA GLN A 176 0.71 8.79 3.18
C GLN A 176 1.10 10.11 2.53
N ALA A 177 1.78 10.05 1.38
CA ALA A 177 2.35 11.20 0.69
C ALA A 177 1.38 11.93 -0.26
N THR A 178 0.20 11.34 -0.53
CA THR A 178 -0.86 11.99 -1.31
C THR A 178 -1.75 12.86 -0.43
N GLY A 179 -2.08 14.08 -0.88
CA GLY A 179 -2.87 15.07 -0.16
C GLY A 179 -4.39 14.90 -0.28
N MET A 180 -4.87 13.71 -0.68
CA MET A 180 -6.27 13.38 -0.94
C MET A 180 -6.65 12.02 -0.33
N PRO A 181 -7.93 11.63 -0.30
CA PRO A 181 -8.33 10.24 -0.05
C PRO A 181 -7.58 9.28 -0.95
N SER A 182 -7.07 8.17 -0.39
CA SER A 182 -6.21 7.26 -1.14
C SER A 182 -6.36 5.82 -0.70
N ILE A 183 -6.39 4.91 -1.67
CA ILE A 183 -6.41 3.45 -1.46
C ILE A 183 -5.39 2.75 -2.34
N LEU A 184 -4.94 1.57 -1.90
CA LEU A 184 -4.17 0.65 -2.71
C LEU A 184 -4.90 -0.70 -2.74
N VAL A 185 -5.28 -1.12 -3.92
CA VAL A 185 -6.02 -2.36 -4.18
C VAL A 185 -5.05 -3.42 -4.64
N GLU A 186 -4.94 -4.50 -3.88
CA GLU A 186 -4.24 -5.73 -4.29
C GLU A 186 -5.26 -6.64 -4.97
N LEU A 187 -5.17 -6.74 -6.29
CA LEU A 187 -6.13 -7.45 -7.14
C LEU A 187 -6.10 -8.98 -6.98
N GLY A 188 -5.13 -9.52 -6.27
CA GLY A 188 -4.90 -10.94 -6.01
C GLY A 188 -3.41 -11.25 -5.96
N PHE A 189 -3.06 -12.51 -5.75
CA PHE A 189 -1.68 -12.98 -5.61
C PHE A 189 -1.18 -13.61 -6.91
N ILE A 190 -0.22 -12.95 -7.59
CA ILE A 190 0.40 -13.49 -8.81
C ILE A 190 1.25 -14.75 -8.57
N THR A 191 1.48 -15.13 -7.32
CA THR A 191 2.16 -16.36 -6.92
C THR A 191 1.20 -17.52 -6.69
N HIS A 192 -0.12 -17.29 -6.77
CA HIS A 192 -1.15 -18.32 -6.71
C HIS A 192 -1.63 -18.65 -8.12
N GLU A 193 -1.46 -19.88 -8.55
CA GLU A 193 -1.63 -20.29 -9.95
C GLU A 193 -3.02 -19.97 -10.54
N GLU A 194 -4.09 -20.14 -9.76
CA GLU A 194 -5.44 -19.84 -10.23
C GLU A 194 -5.70 -18.33 -10.34
N GLU A 195 -5.20 -17.55 -9.37
CA GLU A 195 -5.32 -16.09 -9.42
C GLU A 195 -4.45 -15.47 -10.51
N GLU A 196 -3.24 -15.98 -10.70
CA GLU A 196 -2.35 -15.55 -11.79
C GLU A 196 -3.03 -15.75 -13.15
N ARG A 197 -3.63 -16.93 -13.40
CA ARG A 197 -4.40 -17.20 -14.62
C ARG A 197 -5.61 -16.28 -14.77
N TYR A 198 -6.34 -16.03 -13.69
CA TYR A 198 -7.51 -15.14 -13.70
C TYR A 198 -7.11 -13.68 -13.99
N ILE A 199 -6.11 -13.15 -13.29
CA ILE A 199 -5.63 -11.77 -13.46
C ILE A 199 -5.10 -11.51 -14.88
N ASN A 200 -4.52 -12.53 -15.53
CA ASN A 200 -3.99 -12.43 -16.89
C ASN A 200 -5.02 -12.75 -18.00
N SER A 201 -6.23 -13.17 -17.64
CA SER A 201 -7.29 -13.45 -18.61
C SER A 201 -8.09 -12.18 -18.95
N ASP A 202 -8.52 -12.05 -20.21
CA ASP A 202 -9.40 -10.94 -20.64
C ASP A 202 -10.66 -10.87 -19.79
N LYS A 203 -11.30 -12.02 -19.55
CA LYS A 203 -12.49 -12.11 -18.68
C LYS A 203 -12.22 -11.61 -17.26
N GLY A 204 -11.12 -12.05 -16.64
CA GLY A 204 -10.79 -11.62 -15.27
C GLY A 204 -10.49 -10.12 -15.20
N GLN A 205 -9.84 -9.57 -16.24
CA GLN A 205 -9.58 -8.13 -16.31
C GLN A 205 -10.87 -7.33 -16.49
N GLU A 206 -11.79 -7.76 -17.35
CA GLU A 206 -13.10 -7.13 -17.53
C GLU A 206 -13.91 -7.16 -16.23
N GLU A 207 -14.01 -8.30 -15.55
CA GLU A 207 -14.72 -8.43 -14.27
C GLU A 207 -14.11 -7.53 -13.18
N MET A 208 -12.78 -7.49 -13.05
CA MET A 208 -12.12 -6.61 -12.09
C MET A 208 -12.35 -5.13 -12.38
N VAL A 209 -12.37 -4.73 -13.64
CA VAL A 209 -12.67 -3.35 -14.05
C VAL A 209 -14.12 -3.01 -13.71
N GLU A 210 -15.07 -3.90 -13.99
CA GLU A 210 -16.49 -3.70 -13.65
C GLU A 210 -16.69 -3.52 -12.15
N ASP A 211 -16.09 -4.39 -11.32
CA ASP A 211 -16.15 -4.31 -9.86
C ASP A 211 -15.61 -2.95 -9.36
N LEU A 212 -14.45 -2.52 -9.88
CA LEU A 212 -13.84 -1.23 -9.50
C LEU A 212 -14.70 -0.04 -9.92
N VAL A 213 -15.27 -0.06 -11.13
CA VAL A 213 -16.15 1.01 -11.64
C VAL A 213 -17.45 1.08 -10.84
N ASN A 214 -18.04 -0.05 -10.49
CA ASN A 214 -19.22 -0.13 -9.65
C ASN A 214 -18.97 0.46 -8.26
N ALA A 215 -17.89 0.02 -7.60
CA ALA A 215 -17.47 0.54 -6.29
C ALA A 215 -17.24 2.07 -6.34
N PHE A 216 -16.55 2.56 -7.36
CA PHE A 216 -16.29 3.98 -7.55
C PHE A 216 -17.57 4.77 -7.80
N SER A 217 -18.49 4.26 -8.61
CA SER A 217 -19.76 4.91 -8.93
C SER A 217 -20.62 5.12 -7.68
N VAL A 218 -20.73 4.08 -6.84
CA VAL A 218 -21.44 4.17 -5.56
C VAL A 218 -20.73 5.15 -4.60
N TYR A 219 -19.41 5.11 -4.55
CA TYR A 219 -18.62 6.03 -3.73
C TYR A 219 -18.85 7.48 -4.17
N LYS A 220 -18.76 7.78 -5.46
CA LYS A 220 -18.98 9.11 -6.04
C LYS A 220 -20.36 9.65 -5.64
N GLN A 221 -21.43 8.87 -5.85
CA GLN A 221 -22.79 9.25 -5.44
C GLN A 221 -22.88 9.59 -3.95
N ARG A 222 -22.23 8.82 -3.08
CA ARG A 222 -22.22 9.08 -1.63
C ARG A 222 -21.51 10.37 -1.25
N VAL A 223 -20.44 10.72 -1.94
CA VAL A 223 -19.68 11.94 -1.67
C VAL A 223 -20.45 13.16 -2.17
N GLU A 224 -20.97 13.10 -3.39
CA GLU A 224 -21.72 14.20 -4.01
C GLU A 224 -23.06 14.50 -3.29
N SER A 225 -23.81 13.47 -2.89
CA SER A 225 -25.06 13.67 -2.15
C SER A 225 -24.86 14.30 -0.76
N ARG A 226 -23.71 14.07 -0.13
CA ARG A 226 -23.39 14.74 1.15
C ARG A 226 -23.01 16.20 0.98
N SER A 227 -22.39 16.57 -0.14
CA SER A 227 -22.04 17.96 -0.44
C SER A 227 -23.29 18.83 -0.65
N ILE A 228 -24.35 18.30 -1.27
CA ILE A 228 -25.61 19.02 -1.51
C ILE A 228 -26.34 19.34 -0.18
N ASN A 229 -26.24 18.46 0.82
CA ASN A 229 -26.91 18.63 2.11
C ASN A 229 -26.15 19.52 3.12
N THR A 230 -24.97 20.01 2.77
CA THR A 230 -24.14 20.90 3.61
C THR A 230 -24.10 22.34 3.12
N THR A 231 -24.81 22.68 2.06
CA THR A 231 -25.00 24.08 1.63
C THR A 231 -26.15 24.66 2.42
N PRO A 232 -25.94 25.75 3.23
CA PRO A 232 -26.96 26.38 4.06
C PRO A 232 -28.04 27.04 3.22
#